data_6e3fe78db08836b222d5663a9b94f621
#
_entry.id   6e3fe78db08836b222d5663a9b94f621
#
_cell.length_a   1.000
_cell.length_b   1.000
_cell.length_c   1.000
_cell.angle_alpha   90.00
_cell.angle_beta   90.00
_cell.angle_gamma   90.00
#
_symmetry.space_group_name_H-M   'P 1'
#
loop_
_entity.id
_entity.type
_entity.pdbx_description
1 polymer ?
#
loop_
_entity_poly.entity_id
_entity_poly.type
_entity_poly.pdbx_seq_one_letter_code
_entity_poly.pdbx_strand_id
1 'polypeptide(L)'
;MKSLFAADIRDNQAVDAMFLVAAKTHGVTKTGNSYLTLKLIDRTGDIEARVWERADDIGRGFDKNDFVRVRGQATLYQGKMQLRVQDVMRVDESKIAPEDFLPKSAFDPQAMLEELQTILRGMKNPHLLALAEACFADEELMRLLRQAPGAKTIHHPYLSGLLEHTLSLMKLIQKVVENYQGVDVDLLLMGGFLHDIGKVYEFTFDRAVDYTDAGQLLGHLVMEVEMVTKKIEAIAAFPTELALLLKHLLVSHHGAYEFGSPKLPQTVEAVILHSLDDLDGKIQAIQNMPEKEPGSKWTAFHRAYGRSFYRIKTEEP
;
A
#
# COMPACT_ATOMS: atom_id res chain seq x y z
N MET A 1 12.21 -20.26 -3.15
CA MET A 1 12.64 -18.89 -2.80
C MET A 1 13.37 -18.28 -3.99
N LYS A 2 13.14 -17.02 -4.26
CA LYS A 2 13.85 -16.25 -5.28
C LYS A 2 15.29 -16.01 -4.80
N SER A 3 16.26 -16.25 -5.69
CA SER A 3 17.70 -16.18 -5.35
C SER A 3 18.42 -14.98 -5.96
N LEU A 4 17.82 -14.32 -6.97
CA LEU A 4 18.37 -13.15 -7.65
C LEU A 4 17.30 -12.07 -7.76
N PHE A 5 17.59 -10.87 -7.27
CA PHE A 5 16.68 -9.73 -7.26
C PHE A 5 17.12 -8.66 -8.28
N ALA A 6 16.18 -7.78 -8.69
CA ALA A 6 16.42 -6.76 -9.72
C ALA A 6 17.59 -5.84 -9.37
N ALA A 7 17.69 -5.40 -8.11
CA ALA A 7 18.78 -4.53 -7.64
C ALA A 7 20.17 -5.20 -7.64
N ASP A 8 20.23 -6.53 -7.62
CA ASP A 8 21.48 -7.30 -7.54
C ASP A 8 22.04 -7.63 -8.92
N ILE A 9 21.28 -7.37 -9.98
CA ILE A 9 21.70 -7.68 -11.36
C ILE A 9 22.81 -6.74 -11.80
N ARG A 10 23.86 -7.31 -12.37
CA ARG A 10 25.05 -6.60 -12.85
C ARG A 10 25.18 -6.69 -14.37
N ASP A 11 25.93 -5.75 -14.96
CA ASP A 11 26.20 -5.76 -16.39
C ASP A 11 26.90 -7.05 -16.83
N ASN A 12 26.52 -7.54 -18.01
CA ASN A 12 27.00 -8.80 -18.61
C ASN A 12 26.71 -10.07 -17.78
N GLN A 13 25.78 -10.00 -16.78
CA GLN A 13 25.38 -11.16 -15.98
C GLN A 13 24.34 -12.01 -16.71
N ALA A 14 24.54 -13.32 -16.73
CA ALA A 14 23.48 -14.28 -17.11
C ALA A 14 22.40 -14.31 -16.02
N VAL A 15 21.15 -14.12 -16.42
CA VAL A 15 19.99 -14.07 -15.52
C VAL A 15 19.09 -15.27 -15.78
N ASP A 16 18.77 -16.00 -14.73
CA ASP A 16 17.69 -16.99 -14.66
C ASP A 16 16.94 -16.75 -13.35
N ALA A 17 15.88 -15.91 -13.40
CA ALA A 17 15.19 -15.45 -12.19
C ALA A 17 13.70 -15.26 -12.44
N MET A 18 12.94 -15.27 -11.34
CA MET A 18 11.50 -15.00 -11.37
C MET A 18 11.21 -13.52 -11.18
N PHE A 19 10.20 -13.00 -11.89
CA PHE A 19 9.73 -11.62 -11.79
C PHE A 19 8.22 -11.56 -11.93
N LEU A 20 7.62 -10.47 -11.48
CA LEU A 20 6.26 -10.10 -11.79
C LEU A 20 6.27 -9.19 -13.03
N VAL A 21 5.35 -9.42 -13.98
CA VAL A 21 5.21 -8.59 -15.19
C VAL A 21 4.34 -7.37 -14.87
N ALA A 22 4.96 -6.22 -14.59
CA ALA A 22 4.24 -4.97 -14.33
C ALA A 22 3.66 -4.33 -15.60
N ALA A 23 4.35 -4.51 -16.74
CA ALA A 23 3.87 -4.06 -18.04
C ALA A 23 4.41 -4.95 -19.16
N LYS A 24 3.61 -5.10 -20.22
CA LYS A 24 3.92 -5.84 -21.43
C LYS A 24 3.44 -5.04 -22.62
N THR A 25 4.34 -4.73 -23.55
CA THR A 25 4.04 -3.95 -24.75
C THR A 25 4.64 -4.61 -25.97
N HIS A 26 3.84 -4.77 -27.01
CA HIS A 26 4.30 -5.21 -28.33
C HIS A 26 4.77 -4.01 -29.13
N GLY A 27 5.88 -4.16 -29.81
CA GLY A 27 6.42 -3.19 -30.74
C GLY A 27 6.86 -3.85 -32.04
N VAL A 28 7.03 -3.03 -33.07
CA VAL A 28 7.57 -3.46 -34.37
C VAL A 28 8.78 -2.60 -34.70
N THR A 29 9.87 -3.24 -35.11
CA THR A 29 11.10 -2.57 -35.54
C THR A 29 10.88 -1.88 -36.88
N LYS A 30 11.79 -0.97 -37.27
CA LYS A 30 11.78 -0.34 -38.61
C LYS A 30 11.89 -1.36 -39.77
N THR A 31 12.39 -2.55 -39.46
CA THR A 31 12.54 -3.66 -40.44
C THR A 31 11.33 -4.63 -40.40
N GLY A 32 10.26 -4.31 -39.65
CA GLY A 32 9.05 -5.11 -39.62
C GLY A 32 9.04 -6.28 -38.60
N ASN A 33 10.12 -6.49 -37.84
CA ASN A 33 10.20 -7.59 -36.86
C ASN A 33 9.50 -7.21 -35.57
N SER A 34 8.68 -8.12 -35.04
CA SER A 34 8.02 -7.97 -33.72
C SER A 34 9.05 -8.07 -32.59
N TYR A 35 8.86 -7.25 -31.54
CA TYR A 35 9.58 -7.37 -30.28
C TYR A 35 8.66 -7.10 -29.11
N LEU A 36 9.03 -7.59 -27.90
CA LEU A 36 8.33 -7.26 -26.66
C LEU A 36 9.20 -6.37 -25.78
N THR A 37 8.56 -5.39 -25.16
CA THR A 37 9.08 -4.67 -24.01
C THR A 37 8.32 -5.11 -22.79
N LEU A 38 9.06 -5.53 -21.76
CA LEU A 38 8.51 -5.92 -20.49
C LEU A 38 9.07 -4.99 -19.40
N LYS A 39 8.22 -4.59 -18.46
CA LYS A 39 8.65 -4.07 -17.18
C LYS A 39 8.50 -5.19 -16.16
N LEU A 40 9.62 -5.69 -15.67
CA LEU A 40 9.71 -6.78 -14.72
C LEU A 40 10.00 -6.18 -13.35
N ILE A 41 9.27 -6.61 -12.32
CA ILE A 41 9.45 -6.10 -10.96
C ILE A 41 9.67 -7.22 -9.94
N ASP A 42 10.35 -6.86 -8.88
CA ASP A 42 10.37 -7.56 -7.62
C ASP A 42 10.46 -6.58 -6.44
N ARG A 43 10.54 -7.07 -5.21
CA ARG A 43 10.56 -6.23 -4.00
C ARG A 43 11.70 -5.20 -3.95
N THR A 44 12.74 -5.37 -4.78
CA THR A 44 13.93 -4.50 -4.78
C THR A 44 13.89 -3.43 -5.87
N GLY A 45 12.91 -3.50 -6.77
CA GLY A 45 12.75 -2.53 -7.85
C GLY A 45 12.27 -3.15 -9.16
N ASP A 46 12.54 -2.42 -10.24
CA ASP A 46 12.16 -2.83 -11.59
C ASP A 46 13.36 -2.90 -12.55
N ILE A 47 13.20 -3.73 -13.58
CA ILE A 47 14.14 -3.84 -14.69
C ILE A 47 13.38 -3.93 -16.01
N GLU A 48 13.83 -3.15 -16.99
CA GLU A 48 13.30 -3.27 -18.34
C GLU A 48 13.88 -4.52 -19.03
N ALA A 49 13.03 -5.24 -19.75
CA ALA A 49 13.43 -6.42 -20.48
C ALA A 49 12.93 -6.37 -21.93
N ARG A 50 13.77 -6.82 -22.88
CA ARG A 50 13.50 -6.83 -24.31
C ARG A 50 13.58 -8.26 -24.85
N VAL A 51 12.51 -8.70 -25.51
CA VAL A 51 12.44 -9.96 -26.26
C VAL A 51 12.51 -9.60 -27.73
N TRP A 52 13.64 -9.89 -28.39
CA TRP A 52 13.86 -9.56 -29.79
C TRP A 52 13.55 -10.71 -30.74
N GLU A 53 13.68 -11.93 -30.28
CA GLU A 53 13.48 -13.15 -31.07
C GLU A 53 12.25 -13.89 -30.55
N ARG A 54 11.45 -14.46 -31.46
CA ARG A 54 10.24 -15.21 -31.10
C ARG A 54 9.25 -14.41 -30.22
N ALA A 55 9.20 -13.08 -30.38
CA ALA A 55 8.44 -12.20 -29.51
C ALA A 55 6.95 -12.56 -29.46
N ASP A 56 6.35 -12.93 -30.60
CA ASP A 56 4.94 -13.27 -30.68
C ASP A 56 4.64 -14.62 -30.01
N ASP A 57 5.54 -15.61 -30.13
CA ASP A 57 5.37 -16.93 -29.51
C ASP A 57 5.55 -16.84 -28.00
N ILE A 58 6.60 -16.18 -27.54
CA ILE A 58 6.89 -15.97 -26.12
C ILE A 58 5.76 -15.13 -25.49
N GLY A 59 5.29 -14.10 -26.21
CA GLY A 59 4.26 -13.19 -25.71
C GLY A 59 2.89 -13.83 -25.52
N ARG A 60 2.57 -14.95 -26.18
CA ARG A 60 1.30 -15.66 -25.96
C ARG A 60 1.26 -16.46 -24.65
N GLY A 61 2.44 -16.73 -24.06
CA GLY A 61 2.57 -17.60 -22.88
C GLY A 61 2.27 -16.94 -21.54
N PHE A 62 2.14 -15.63 -21.48
CA PHE A 62 1.91 -14.88 -20.24
C PHE A 62 1.30 -13.50 -20.50
N ASP A 63 0.73 -12.88 -19.46
CA ASP A 63 0.16 -11.54 -19.51
C ASP A 63 0.71 -10.61 -18.41
N LYS A 64 0.24 -9.36 -18.40
CA LYS A 64 0.48 -8.43 -17.30
C LYS A 64 -0.04 -9.05 -16.01
N ASN A 65 0.66 -8.83 -14.91
CA ASN A 65 0.43 -9.37 -13.58
C ASN A 65 0.67 -10.89 -13.45
N ASP A 66 1.23 -11.56 -14.46
CA ASP A 66 1.71 -12.93 -14.31
C ASP A 66 3.11 -12.98 -13.68
N PHE A 67 3.36 -14.00 -12.89
CA PHE A 67 4.71 -14.36 -12.46
C PHE A 67 5.39 -15.16 -13.55
N VAL A 68 6.60 -14.73 -13.90
CA VAL A 68 7.37 -15.35 -14.97
C VAL A 68 8.80 -15.65 -14.52
N ARG A 69 9.33 -16.77 -15.01
CA ARG A 69 10.77 -17.05 -14.98
C ARG A 69 11.37 -16.54 -16.27
N VAL A 70 12.36 -15.69 -16.15
CA VAL A 70 13.03 -15.03 -17.28
C VAL A 70 14.46 -15.53 -17.37
N ARG A 71 14.86 -15.96 -18.58
CA ARG A 71 16.25 -16.28 -18.93
C ARG A 71 16.76 -15.28 -19.93
N GLY A 72 17.96 -14.76 -19.69
CA GLY A 72 18.55 -13.77 -20.57
C GLY A 72 19.89 -13.29 -20.06
N GLN A 73 20.33 -12.16 -20.60
CA GLN A 73 21.57 -11.50 -20.22
C GLN A 73 21.30 -10.05 -19.89
N ALA A 74 21.85 -9.59 -18.80
CA ALA A 74 21.82 -8.18 -18.42
C ALA A 74 22.80 -7.38 -19.25
N THR A 75 22.42 -6.18 -19.67
CA THR A 75 23.26 -5.25 -20.42
C THR A 75 23.00 -3.83 -19.96
N LEU A 76 24.05 -3.02 -19.91
CA LEU A 76 23.90 -1.59 -19.64
C LEU A 76 23.57 -0.85 -20.95
N TYR A 77 22.36 -0.27 -21.05
CA TYR A 77 21.94 0.49 -22.21
C TYR A 77 21.57 1.93 -21.80
N GLN A 78 22.23 2.92 -22.36
CA GLN A 78 22.03 4.35 -22.02
C GLN A 78 22.05 4.65 -20.51
N GLY A 79 22.97 4.00 -19.79
CA GLY A 79 23.10 4.18 -18.34
C GLY A 79 22.06 3.44 -17.47
N LYS A 80 21.16 2.66 -18.08
CA LYS A 80 20.17 1.85 -17.39
C LYS A 80 20.40 0.36 -17.61
N MET A 81 20.22 -0.43 -16.56
CA MET A 81 20.26 -1.89 -16.66
C MET A 81 19.03 -2.39 -17.42
N GLN A 82 19.24 -3.27 -18.41
CA GLN A 82 18.19 -3.87 -19.22
C GLN A 82 18.48 -5.37 -19.42
N LEU A 83 17.45 -6.20 -19.50
CA LEU A 83 17.58 -7.61 -19.82
C LEU A 83 17.33 -7.85 -21.33
N ARG A 84 18.30 -8.44 -22.01
CA ARG A 84 18.08 -9.08 -23.29
C ARG A 84 17.58 -10.50 -23.03
N VAL A 85 16.29 -10.72 -23.27
CA VAL A 85 15.59 -11.94 -22.92
C VAL A 85 15.68 -12.98 -24.04
N GLN A 86 15.97 -14.20 -23.67
CA GLN A 86 15.99 -15.37 -24.54
C GLN A 86 14.73 -16.22 -24.39
N ASP A 87 14.21 -16.31 -23.14
CA ASP A 87 13.04 -17.12 -22.84
C ASP A 87 12.25 -16.54 -21.64
N VAL A 88 10.91 -16.71 -21.69
CA VAL A 88 10.00 -16.32 -20.62
C VAL A 88 8.98 -17.45 -20.42
N MET A 89 8.85 -17.96 -19.21
CA MET A 89 7.89 -18.98 -18.85
C MET A 89 7.02 -18.50 -17.70
N ARG A 90 5.71 -18.66 -17.81
CA ARG A 90 4.78 -18.43 -16.71
C ARG A 90 5.08 -19.41 -15.57
N VAL A 91 5.05 -18.91 -14.34
CA VAL A 91 5.27 -19.71 -13.12
C VAL A 91 3.94 -19.93 -12.42
N ASP A 92 3.74 -21.12 -11.89
CA ASP A 92 2.59 -21.46 -11.05
C ASP A 92 2.66 -20.66 -9.73
N GLU A 93 1.56 -20.00 -9.39
CA GLU A 93 1.43 -19.16 -8.21
C GLU A 93 1.64 -19.91 -6.90
N SER A 94 1.30 -21.20 -6.85
CA SER A 94 1.57 -22.04 -5.67
C SER A 94 3.05 -22.12 -5.27
N LYS A 95 3.95 -21.70 -6.18
CA LYS A 95 5.41 -21.68 -5.99
C LYS A 95 5.97 -20.29 -5.69
N ILE A 96 5.09 -19.30 -5.56
CA ILE A 96 5.44 -17.90 -5.39
C ILE A 96 5.29 -17.49 -3.92
N ALA A 97 6.28 -16.79 -3.40
CA ALA A 97 6.21 -16.04 -2.16
C ALA A 97 5.96 -14.57 -2.52
N PRO A 98 4.75 -14.01 -2.31
CA PRO A 98 4.40 -12.65 -2.73
C PRO A 98 5.37 -11.58 -2.21
N GLU A 99 5.92 -11.79 -1.02
CA GLU A 99 6.93 -10.92 -0.37
C GLU A 99 8.25 -10.81 -1.15
N ASP A 100 8.50 -11.68 -2.12
CA ASP A 100 9.66 -11.57 -3.01
C ASP A 100 9.43 -10.61 -4.18
N PHE A 101 8.18 -10.23 -4.45
CA PHE A 101 7.80 -9.45 -5.65
C PHE A 101 7.17 -8.10 -5.35
N LEU A 102 6.53 -7.96 -4.20
CA LEU A 102 5.95 -6.70 -3.77
C LEU A 102 6.83 -6.08 -2.68
N PRO A 103 7.04 -4.75 -2.71
CA PRO A 103 7.64 -4.06 -1.57
C PRO A 103 6.85 -4.36 -0.31
N LYS A 104 7.52 -4.40 0.84
CA LYS A 104 6.88 -4.61 2.14
C LYS A 104 7.40 -3.62 3.17
N SER A 105 6.63 -3.42 4.24
CA SER A 105 7.08 -2.67 5.41
C SER A 105 8.42 -3.20 5.94
N ALA A 106 9.25 -2.30 6.43
CA ALA A 106 10.49 -2.66 7.13
C ALA A 106 10.23 -3.21 8.54
N PHE A 107 9.02 -3.00 9.09
CA PHE A 107 8.63 -3.43 10.42
C PHE A 107 7.96 -4.80 10.39
N ASP A 108 8.06 -5.54 11.49
CA ASP A 108 7.39 -6.82 11.65
C ASP A 108 5.86 -6.62 11.81
N PRO A 109 5.04 -7.18 10.89
CA PRO A 109 3.58 -7.01 10.95
C PRO A 109 2.94 -7.56 12.21
N GLN A 110 3.52 -8.61 12.81
CA GLN A 110 3.00 -9.18 14.05
C GLN A 110 3.24 -8.24 15.23
N ALA A 111 4.45 -7.69 15.34
CA ALA A 111 4.78 -6.72 16.38
C ALA A 111 3.94 -5.44 16.25
N MET A 112 3.73 -4.94 15.02
CA MET A 112 2.86 -3.78 14.78
C MET A 112 1.40 -4.05 15.22
N LEU A 113 0.87 -5.24 14.90
CA LEU A 113 -0.49 -5.60 15.30
C LEU A 113 -0.63 -5.72 16.82
N GLU A 114 0.33 -6.31 17.50
CA GLU A 114 0.34 -6.43 18.97
C GLU A 114 0.40 -5.06 19.65
N GLU A 115 1.19 -4.14 19.12
CA GLU A 115 1.26 -2.77 19.62
C GLU A 115 -0.08 -2.03 19.41
N LEU A 116 -0.68 -2.15 18.22
CA LEU A 116 -2.00 -1.59 17.89
C LEU A 116 -3.08 -2.13 18.84
N GLN A 117 -3.12 -3.44 19.05
CA GLN A 117 -4.05 -4.08 19.99
C GLN A 117 -3.84 -3.58 21.41
N THR A 118 -2.60 -3.39 21.83
CA THR A 118 -2.28 -2.86 23.17
C THR A 118 -2.82 -1.46 23.35
N ILE A 119 -2.69 -0.58 22.36
CA ILE A 119 -3.25 0.78 22.40
C ILE A 119 -4.77 0.74 22.53
N LEU A 120 -5.46 -0.06 21.70
CA LEU A 120 -6.93 -0.15 21.73
C LEU A 120 -7.46 -0.79 22.99
N ARG A 121 -6.78 -1.79 23.56
CA ARG A 121 -7.15 -2.38 24.85
C ARG A 121 -6.97 -1.42 26.03
N GLY A 122 -6.25 -0.33 25.84
CA GLY A 122 -6.15 0.77 26.82
C GLY A 122 -7.36 1.70 26.87
N MET A 123 -8.33 1.57 25.95
CA MET A 123 -9.57 2.34 25.95
C MET A 123 -10.41 2.04 27.22
N LYS A 124 -11.18 3.04 27.66
CA LYS A 124 -12.04 2.97 28.83
C LYS A 124 -13.51 2.74 28.48
N ASN A 125 -13.92 3.13 27.28
CA ASN A 125 -15.29 2.97 26.81
C ASN A 125 -15.58 1.50 26.50
N PRO A 126 -16.51 0.83 27.25
CA PRO A 126 -16.72 -0.61 27.11
C PRO A 126 -17.31 -1.01 25.76
N HIS A 127 -18.07 -0.14 25.10
CA HIS A 127 -18.66 -0.43 23.79
C HIS A 127 -17.63 -0.36 22.68
N LEU A 128 -16.72 0.62 22.71
CA LEU A 128 -15.62 0.73 21.77
C LEU A 128 -14.60 -0.39 21.96
N LEU A 129 -14.33 -0.77 23.22
CA LEU A 129 -13.49 -1.91 23.54
C LEU A 129 -14.11 -3.22 23.00
N ALA A 130 -15.42 -3.42 23.19
CA ALA A 130 -16.12 -4.58 22.63
C ALA A 130 -16.07 -4.61 21.09
N LEU A 131 -16.16 -3.46 20.43
CA LEU A 131 -16.02 -3.35 18.98
C LEU A 131 -14.59 -3.68 18.53
N ALA A 132 -13.57 -3.21 19.22
CA ALA A 132 -12.19 -3.56 18.95
C ALA A 132 -11.95 -5.08 19.07
N GLU A 133 -12.43 -5.71 20.16
CA GLU A 133 -12.30 -7.16 20.34
C GLU A 133 -13.10 -7.95 19.29
N ALA A 134 -14.26 -7.45 18.83
CA ALA A 134 -15.00 -8.05 17.71
C ALA A 134 -14.25 -7.96 16.37
N CYS A 135 -13.41 -6.93 16.18
CA CYS A 135 -12.50 -6.85 15.04
C CYS A 135 -11.33 -7.82 15.20
N PHE A 136 -10.74 -7.92 16.39
CA PHE A 136 -9.60 -8.82 16.66
C PHE A 136 -9.98 -10.30 16.58
N ALA A 137 -11.21 -10.64 16.93
CA ALA A 137 -11.75 -12.00 16.81
C ALA A 137 -12.02 -12.42 15.34
N ASP A 138 -12.03 -11.47 14.42
CA ASP A 138 -12.19 -11.73 12.98
C ASP A 138 -10.83 -12.09 12.39
N GLU A 139 -10.52 -13.38 12.36
CA GLU A 139 -9.22 -13.91 11.92
C GLU A 139 -8.88 -13.50 10.48
N GLU A 140 -9.89 -13.48 9.59
CA GLU A 140 -9.68 -13.08 8.19
C GLU A 140 -9.38 -11.59 8.07
N LEU A 141 -10.11 -10.73 8.78
CA LEU A 141 -9.84 -9.30 8.84
C LEU A 141 -8.41 -9.03 9.34
N MET A 142 -8.00 -9.70 10.42
CA MET A 142 -6.66 -9.54 10.98
C MET A 142 -5.57 -10.11 10.07
N ARG A 143 -5.85 -11.18 9.35
CA ARG A 143 -4.93 -11.73 8.33
C ARG A 143 -4.74 -10.73 7.19
N LEU A 144 -5.83 -10.17 6.66
CA LEU A 144 -5.79 -9.19 5.58
C LEU A 144 -5.11 -7.89 6.02
N LEU A 145 -5.42 -7.37 7.21
CA LEU A 145 -4.82 -6.14 7.76
C LEU A 145 -3.29 -6.25 7.86
N ARG A 146 -2.77 -7.41 8.27
CA ARG A 146 -1.32 -7.64 8.32
C ARG A 146 -0.63 -7.60 6.95
N GLN A 147 -1.38 -7.77 5.86
CA GLN A 147 -0.84 -7.86 4.51
C GLN A 147 -1.20 -6.66 3.64
N ALA A 148 -2.32 -6.01 3.90
CA ALA A 148 -2.87 -4.98 3.03
C ALA A 148 -1.92 -3.78 2.85
N PRO A 149 -1.80 -3.27 1.61
CA PRO A 149 -1.14 -1.99 1.33
C PRO A 149 -2.00 -0.82 1.81
N GLY A 150 -1.38 0.29 2.17
CA GLY A 150 -2.08 1.51 2.56
C GLY A 150 -2.69 2.27 1.37
N ALA A 151 -2.12 2.10 0.17
CA ALA A 151 -2.60 2.72 -1.06
C ALA A 151 -2.06 1.98 -2.29
N LYS A 152 -2.61 2.29 -3.47
CA LYS A 152 -2.10 1.75 -4.73
C LYS A 152 -0.75 2.34 -5.17
N THR A 153 -0.50 3.64 -4.91
CA THR A 153 0.66 4.35 -5.51
C THR A 153 1.37 5.39 -4.66
N ILE A 154 0.74 6.07 -3.70
CA ILE A 154 1.32 7.31 -3.15
C ILE A 154 1.90 7.13 -1.74
N HIS A 155 1.15 6.63 -0.77
CA HIS A 155 1.60 6.45 0.60
C HIS A 155 1.39 5.01 1.04
N HIS A 156 2.42 4.42 1.64
CA HIS A 156 2.44 3.02 2.05
C HIS A 156 2.00 2.01 0.95
N PRO A 157 2.43 2.13 -0.34
CA PRO A 157 2.00 1.26 -1.43
C PRO A 157 2.77 -0.07 -1.40
N TYR A 158 2.83 -0.71 -0.25
CA TYR A 158 3.58 -1.93 0.01
C TYR A 158 2.83 -2.82 1.01
N LEU A 159 3.16 -4.10 1.03
CA LEU A 159 2.57 -5.06 1.96
C LEU A 159 2.77 -4.61 3.41
N SER A 160 1.72 -4.77 4.21
CA SER A 160 1.63 -4.29 5.60
C SER A 160 1.61 -2.75 5.75
N GLY A 161 1.54 -2.02 4.64
CA GLY A 161 1.56 -0.55 4.65
C GLY A 161 0.32 0.05 5.34
N LEU A 162 -0.84 -0.59 5.23
CA LEU A 162 -2.05 -0.16 5.92
C LEU A 162 -1.91 -0.27 7.44
N LEU A 163 -1.38 -1.38 7.93
CA LEU A 163 -1.15 -1.57 9.36
C LEU A 163 -0.09 -0.59 9.91
N GLU A 164 0.98 -0.36 9.14
CA GLU A 164 2.02 0.61 9.50
C GLU A 164 1.45 2.03 9.61
N HIS A 165 0.67 2.47 8.62
CA HIS A 165 -0.02 3.76 8.62
C HIS A 165 -0.98 3.89 9.81
N THR A 166 -1.85 2.89 10.01
CA THR A 166 -2.81 2.88 11.11
C THR A 166 -2.12 3.00 12.47
N LEU A 167 -1.04 2.25 12.69
CA LEU A 167 -0.28 2.31 13.94
C LEU A 167 0.42 3.67 14.11
N SER A 168 1.00 4.23 13.03
CA SER A 168 1.59 5.57 13.03
C SER A 168 0.56 6.63 13.44
N LEU A 169 -0.61 6.60 12.81
CA LEU A 169 -1.72 7.50 13.12
C LEU A 169 -2.17 7.39 14.58
N MET A 170 -2.32 6.17 15.11
CA MET A 170 -2.69 5.97 16.51
C MET A 170 -1.65 6.54 17.50
N LYS A 171 -0.37 6.40 17.19
CA LYS A 171 0.71 7.02 17.98
C LYS A 171 0.66 8.56 17.91
N LEU A 172 0.36 9.12 16.75
CA LEU A 172 0.15 10.57 16.58
C LEU A 172 -1.06 11.05 17.39
N ILE A 173 -2.18 10.34 17.34
CA ILE A 173 -3.37 10.63 18.14
C ILE A 173 -3.00 10.71 19.63
N GLN A 174 -2.31 9.69 20.19
CA GLN A 174 -1.92 9.70 21.59
C GLN A 174 -1.08 10.92 21.98
N LYS A 175 -0.22 11.43 21.08
CA LYS A 175 0.60 12.62 21.34
C LYS A 175 -0.19 13.91 21.22
N VAL A 176 -1.08 14.00 20.25
CA VAL A 176 -1.84 15.22 19.99
C VAL A 176 -2.90 15.48 21.06
N VAL A 177 -3.60 14.44 21.54
CA VAL A 177 -4.65 14.58 22.55
C VAL A 177 -4.13 15.10 23.89
N GLU A 178 -2.83 14.97 24.18
CA GLU A 178 -2.20 15.56 25.38
C GLU A 178 -2.35 17.10 25.41
N ASN A 179 -2.50 17.74 24.24
CA ASN A 179 -2.60 19.21 24.12
C ASN A 179 -4.04 19.75 24.13
N TYR A 180 -5.06 18.89 24.02
CA TYR A 180 -6.45 19.32 23.87
C TYR A 180 -7.34 18.74 24.94
N GLN A 181 -8.16 19.60 25.58
CA GLN A 181 -9.17 19.17 26.54
C GLN A 181 -10.50 18.90 25.84
N GLY A 182 -11.30 17.99 26.39
CA GLY A 182 -12.64 17.72 25.89
C GLY A 182 -12.71 16.86 24.62
N VAL A 183 -11.61 16.20 24.24
CA VAL A 183 -11.57 15.23 23.15
C VAL A 183 -11.95 13.85 23.68
N ASP A 184 -12.87 13.15 23.02
CA ASP A 184 -13.13 11.74 23.27
C ASP A 184 -12.00 10.91 22.65
N VAL A 185 -11.02 10.58 23.47
CA VAL A 185 -9.81 9.87 23.05
C VAL A 185 -10.12 8.46 22.57
N ASP A 186 -11.07 7.76 23.21
CA ASP A 186 -11.43 6.40 22.84
C ASP A 186 -12.15 6.37 21.48
N LEU A 187 -13.07 7.32 21.25
CA LEU A 187 -13.72 7.48 19.95
C LEU A 187 -12.71 7.80 18.86
N LEU A 188 -11.77 8.70 19.12
CA LEU A 188 -10.72 9.09 18.17
C LEU A 188 -9.77 7.93 17.83
N LEU A 189 -9.33 7.16 18.84
CA LEU A 189 -8.50 5.96 18.64
C LEU A 189 -9.25 4.90 17.82
N MET A 190 -10.52 4.68 18.12
CA MET A 190 -11.33 3.72 17.36
C MET A 190 -11.55 4.20 15.93
N GLY A 191 -11.78 5.50 15.72
CA GLY A 191 -11.83 6.11 14.40
C GLY A 191 -10.51 5.93 13.64
N GLY A 192 -9.37 6.20 14.29
CA GLY A 192 -8.04 6.01 13.72
C GLY A 192 -7.74 4.55 13.34
N PHE A 193 -8.24 3.58 14.11
CA PHE A 193 -8.11 2.17 13.75
C PHE A 193 -8.94 1.80 12.52
N LEU A 194 -10.15 2.34 12.40
CA LEU A 194 -11.14 1.89 11.42
C LEU A 194 -11.22 2.74 10.15
N HIS A 195 -10.61 3.95 10.10
CA HIS A 195 -10.83 4.92 9.02
C HIS A 195 -10.51 4.39 7.62
N ASP A 196 -9.59 3.48 7.54
CA ASP A 196 -9.09 2.88 6.30
C ASP A 196 -9.26 1.35 6.26
N ILE A 197 -9.93 0.75 7.24
CA ILE A 197 -10.02 -0.70 7.36
C ILE A 197 -10.70 -1.36 6.15
N GLY A 198 -11.54 -0.62 5.43
CA GLY A 198 -12.18 -1.05 4.20
C GLY A 198 -11.21 -1.38 3.07
N LYS A 199 -10.00 -0.82 3.10
CA LYS A 199 -8.94 -1.07 2.11
C LYS A 199 -8.50 -2.53 2.04
N VAL A 200 -8.69 -3.31 3.11
CA VAL A 200 -8.39 -4.76 3.09
C VAL A 200 -9.27 -5.53 2.10
N TYR A 201 -10.44 -4.98 1.75
CA TYR A 201 -11.37 -5.53 0.75
C TYR A 201 -11.41 -4.70 -0.54
N GLU A 202 -11.00 -3.44 -0.49
CA GLU A 202 -10.91 -2.55 -1.65
C GLU A 202 -9.83 -3.01 -2.61
N PHE A 203 -8.69 -3.49 -2.08
CA PHE A 203 -7.56 -3.91 -2.89
C PHE A 203 -7.40 -5.42 -2.97
N THR A 204 -6.94 -5.89 -4.13
CA THR A 204 -6.23 -7.17 -4.27
C THR A 204 -4.72 -6.90 -4.22
N PHE A 205 -3.97 -7.77 -3.57
CA PHE A 205 -2.52 -7.61 -3.39
C PHE A 205 -1.75 -8.94 -3.45
N ASP A 206 -2.34 -9.94 -4.07
CA ASP A 206 -1.70 -11.25 -4.25
C ASP A 206 -0.60 -11.21 -5.33
N ARG A 207 -0.82 -10.45 -6.40
CA ARG A 207 0.11 -10.29 -7.53
C ARG A 207 0.60 -8.86 -7.68
N ALA A 208 -0.32 -7.93 -7.65
CA ALA A 208 -0.06 -6.50 -7.71
C ALA A 208 -1.13 -5.80 -6.90
N VAL A 209 -0.82 -4.62 -6.38
CA VAL A 209 -1.84 -3.80 -5.73
C VAL A 209 -2.77 -3.25 -6.81
N ASP A 210 -4.01 -3.75 -6.85
CA ASP A 210 -5.06 -3.27 -7.75
C ASP A 210 -6.41 -3.27 -7.03
N TYR A 211 -7.43 -2.64 -7.63
CA TYR A 211 -8.77 -2.64 -7.07
C TYR A 211 -9.47 -3.97 -7.31
N THR A 212 -10.24 -4.43 -6.33
CA THR A 212 -11.29 -5.43 -6.56
C THR A 212 -12.46 -4.80 -7.30
N ASP A 213 -13.36 -5.60 -7.90
CA ASP A 213 -14.57 -5.07 -8.53
C ASP A 213 -15.43 -4.28 -7.52
N ALA A 214 -15.57 -4.80 -6.30
CA ALA A 214 -16.28 -4.11 -5.22
C ALA A 214 -15.55 -2.82 -4.80
N GLY A 215 -14.22 -2.86 -4.70
CA GLY A 215 -13.40 -1.69 -4.41
C GLY A 215 -13.55 -0.59 -5.45
N GLN A 216 -13.56 -0.96 -6.75
CA GLN A 216 -13.74 0.00 -7.83
C GLN A 216 -15.16 0.62 -7.87
N LEU A 217 -16.17 -0.13 -7.48
CA LEU A 217 -17.56 0.31 -7.54
C LEU A 217 -18.03 1.05 -6.28
N LEU A 218 -17.55 0.66 -5.10
CA LEU A 218 -18.01 1.19 -3.81
C LEU A 218 -16.98 2.07 -3.12
N GLY A 219 -15.69 1.67 -3.18
CA GLY A 219 -14.61 2.29 -2.41
C GLY A 219 -14.63 1.91 -0.93
N HIS A 220 -13.47 2.07 -0.28
CA HIS A 220 -13.27 1.67 1.12
C HIS A 220 -14.21 2.36 2.10
N LEU A 221 -14.55 3.65 1.90
CA LEU A 221 -15.44 4.41 2.79
C LEU A 221 -16.81 3.74 2.98
N VAL A 222 -17.39 3.24 1.90
CA VAL A 222 -18.69 2.53 1.98
C VAL A 222 -18.47 1.16 2.63
N MET A 223 -17.46 0.43 2.19
CA MET A 223 -17.16 -0.92 2.67
C MET A 223 -16.85 -0.95 4.18
N GLU A 224 -16.09 0.01 4.70
CA GLU A 224 -15.79 0.09 6.13
C GLU A 224 -17.03 0.46 6.98
N VAL A 225 -17.88 1.38 6.50
CA VAL A 225 -19.13 1.72 7.18
C VAL A 225 -20.06 0.52 7.27
N GLU A 226 -20.18 -0.26 6.18
CA GLU A 226 -20.98 -1.49 6.19
C GLU A 226 -20.42 -2.54 7.16
N MET A 227 -19.13 -2.76 7.13
CA MET A 227 -18.44 -3.71 8.01
C MET A 227 -18.59 -3.32 9.48
N VAL A 228 -18.32 -2.06 9.82
CA VAL A 228 -18.42 -1.53 11.18
C VAL A 228 -19.88 -1.57 11.66
N THR A 229 -20.84 -1.28 10.79
CA THR A 229 -22.28 -1.37 11.13
C THR A 229 -22.66 -2.79 11.54
N LYS A 230 -22.26 -3.79 10.77
CA LYS A 230 -22.54 -5.21 11.08
C LYS A 230 -21.92 -5.63 12.42
N LYS A 231 -20.70 -5.18 12.72
CA LYS A 231 -20.05 -5.48 14.00
C LYS A 231 -20.73 -4.77 15.17
N ILE A 232 -21.14 -3.51 15.02
CA ILE A 232 -21.90 -2.76 16.04
C ILE A 232 -23.24 -3.42 16.33
N GLU A 233 -23.99 -3.86 15.31
CA GLU A 233 -25.28 -4.53 15.45
C GLU A 233 -25.19 -5.85 16.23
N ALA A 234 -24.04 -6.51 16.20
CA ALA A 234 -23.77 -7.72 16.98
C ALA A 234 -23.44 -7.45 18.46
N ILE A 235 -23.19 -6.19 18.85
CA ILE A 235 -22.87 -5.80 20.22
C ILE A 235 -24.14 -5.32 20.92
N ALA A 236 -24.54 -6.02 21.98
CA ALA A 236 -25.73 -5.66 22.73
C ALA A 236 -25.65 -4.24 23.30
N ALA A 237 -26.76 -3.49 23.19
CA ALA A 237 -26.91 -2.14 23.75
C ALA A 237 -25.81 -1.13 23.33
N PHE A 238 -25.25 -1.27 22.14
CA PHE A 238 -24.30 -0.27 21.61
C PHE A 238 -25.01 1.09 21.47
N PRO A 239 -24.50 2.20 22.06
CA PRO A 239 -25.18 3.48 22.04
C PRO A 239 -25.34 4.03 20.63
N THR A 240 -26.54 4.42 20.24
CA THR A 240 -26.85 4.93 18.89
C THR A 240 -26.04 6.18 18.53
N GLU A 241 -25.89 7.10 19.50
CA GLU A 241 -25.09 8.31 19.30
C GLU A 241 -23.60 7.99 19.06
N LEU A 242 -23.03 7.08 19.84
CA LEU A 242 -21.64 6.64 19.67
C LEU A 242 -21.43 5.98 18.31
N ALA A 243 -22.38 5.14 17.86
CA ALA A 243 -22.36 4.54 16.53
C ALA A 243 -22.42 5.60 15.41
N LEU A 244 -23.25 6.64 15.60
CA LEU A 244 -23.36 7.75 14.65
C LEU A 244 -22.06 8.54 14.57
N LEU A 245 -21.47 8.89 15.71
CA LEU A 245 -20.21 9.64 15.77
C LEU A 245 -19.06 8.85 15.15
N LEU A 246 -18.94 7.56 15.46
CA LEU A 246 -17.91 6.71 14.85
C LEU A 246 -18.05 6.65 13.32
N LYS A 247 -19.27 6.41 12.83
CA LYS A 247 -19.54 6.41 11.37
C LYS A 247 -19.25 7.78 10.74
N HIS A 248 -19.49 8.88 11.47
CA HIS A 248 -19.14 10.21 10.98
C HIS A 248 -17.62 10.35 10.81
N LEU A 249 -16.80 9.85 11.73
CA LEU A 249 -15.35 9.85 11.58
C LEU A 249 -14.95 9.13 10.29
N LEU A 250 -15.53 7.94 10.03
CA LEU A 250 -15.21 7.14 8.85
C LEU A 250 -15.55 7.87 7.55
N VAL A 251 -16.77 8.40 7.40
CA VAL A 251 -17.19 9.06 6.16
C VAL A 251 -16.62 10.45 5.95
N SER A 252 -15.92 11.02 6.93
CA SER A 252 -15.40 12.39 6.86
C SER A 252 -13.88 12.49 6.91
N HIS A 253 -13.15 11.38 7.12
CA HIS A 253 -11.70 11.45 7.33
C HIS A 253 -10.92 11.99 6.12
N HIS A 254 -11.39 11.84 4.89
CA HIS A 254 -10.78 12.47 3.72
C HIS A 254 -10.86 14.02 3.75
N GLY A 255 -11.73 14.62 4.58
CA GLY A 255 -11.75 16.04 4.94
C GLY A 255 -12.37 16.98 3.92
N ALA A 256 -12.38 16.66 2.63
CA ALA A 256 -12.91 17.52 1.58
C ALA A 256 -13.68 16.72 0.53
N TYR A 257 -14.72 17.35 -0.04
CA TYR A 257 -15.51 16.72 -1.11
C TYR A 257 -14.68 16.40 -2.35
N GLU A 258 -13.70 17.23 -2.66
CA GLU A 258 -12.78 17.02 -3.79
C GLU A 258 -11.87 15.80 -3.61
N PHE A 259 -11.70 15.32 -2.37
CA PHE A 259 -10.97 14.11 -2.04
C PHE A 259 -11.89 12.88 -1.89
N GLY A 260 -13.16 13.02 -2.26
CA GLY A 260 -14.14 11.93 -2.22
C GLY A 260 -14.81 11.74 -0.86
N SER A 261 -14.63 12.66 0.08
CA SER A 261 -15.31 12.59 1.38
C SER A 261 -16.82 12.82 1.21
N PRO A 262 -17.71 11.90 1.64
CA PRO A 262 -19.16 12.13 1.58
C PRO A 262 -19.63 13.25 2.50
N LYS A 263 -18.89 13.53 3.58
CA LYS A 263 -19.14 14.60 4.56
C LYS A 263 -17.85 15.29 4.95
N LEU A 264 -17.98 16.55 5.35
CA LEU A 264 -16.87 17.28 5.98
C LEU A 264 -16.77 16.89 7.47
N PRO A 265 -15.57 16.94 8.09
CA PRO A 265 -15.40 16.76 9.52
C PRO A 265 -16.21 17.78 10.32
N GLN A 266 -17.13 17.31 11.19
CA GLN A 266 -18.06 18.17 11.95
C GLN A 266 -17.96 17.97 13.48
N THR A 267 -16.99 17.15 13.95
CA THR A 267 -16.64 17.03 15.37
C THR A 267 -15.16 17.32 15.55
N VAL A 268 -14.75 17.59 16.79
CA VAL A 268 -13.34 17.84 17.11
C VAL A 268 -12.50 16.62 16.75
N GLU A 269 -12.98 15.44 17.07
CA GLU A 269 -12.32 14.16 16.77
C GLU A 269 -12.19 13.95 15.26
N ALA A 270 -13.22 14.25 14.48
CA ALA A 270 -13.17 14.13 13.01
C ALA A 270 -12.16 15.10 12.39
N VAL A 271 -12.06 16.34 12.90
CA VAL A 271 -11.05 17.32 12.46
C VAL A 271 -9.64 16.83 12.80
N ILE A 272 -9.44 16.30 14.02
CA ILE A 272 -8.13 15.76 14.42
C ILE A 272 -7.77 14.56 13.55
N LEU A 273 -8.68 13.60 13.38
CA LEU A 273 -8.45 12.39 12.58
C LEU A 273 -8.02 12.76 11.16
N HIS A 274 -8.82 13.56 10.45
CA HIS A 274 -8.50 14.04 9.11
C HIS A 274 -7.12 14.71 9.03
N SER A 275 -6.84 15.62 9.99
CA SER A 275 -5.60 16.38 9.96
C SER A 275 -4.36 15.52 10.18
N LEU A 276 -4.46 14.52 11.04
CA LEU A 276 -3.35 13.61 11.34
C LEU A 276 -3.15 12.56 10.24
N ASP A 277 -4.23 12.06 9.65
CA ASP A 277 -4.19 11.15 8.50
C ASP A 277 -3.51 11.84 7.30
N ASP A 278 -3.97 13.04 6.93
CA ASP A 278 -3.37 13.86 5.87
C ASP A 278 -1.89 14.21 6.15
N LEU A 279 -1.55 14.49 7.42
CA LEU A 279 -0.18 14.74 7.84
C LEU A 279 0.70 13.51 7.64
N ASP A 280 0.29 12.36 8.18
CA ASP A 280 1.05 11.10 8.08
C ASP A 280 1.27 10.71 6.62
N GLY A 281 0.20 10.70 5.82
CA GLY A 281 0.26 10.40 4.39
C GLY A 281 1.21 11.33 3.62
N LYS A 282 1.19 12.64 3.91
CA LYS A 282 2.09 13.62 3.28
C LYS A 282 3.55 13.41 3.69
N ILE A 283 3.84 13.20 4.96
CA ILE A 283 5.21 13.00 5.44
C ILE A 283 5.79 11.75 4.79
N GLN A 284 5.07 10.64 4.84
CA GLN A 284 5.49 9.37 4.23
C GLN A 284 5.70 9.50 2.71
N ALA A 285 4.78 10.17 2.00
CA ALA A 285 4.93 10.40 0.58
C ALA A 285 6.21 11.22 0.27
N ILE A 286 6.49 12.29 1.02
CA ILE A 286 7.67 13.14 0.82
C ILE A 286 8.97 12.36 1.13
N GLN A 287 8.99 11.57 2.18
CA GLN A 287 10.16 10.76 2.57
C GLN A 287 10.50 9.71 1.51
N ASN A 288 9.49 9.12 0.87
CA ASN A 288 9.65 8.10 -0.16
C ASN A 288 9.80 8.63 -1.59
N MET A 289 9.77 9.95 -1.81
CA MET A 289 9.98 10.52 -3.15
C MET A 289 11.39 10.23 -3.66
N PRO A 290 11.58 9.92 -4.97
CA PRO A 290 12.92 9.80 -5.53
C PRO A 290 13.67 11.14 -5.52
N GLU A 291 14.99 11.09 -5.46
CA GLU A 291 15.83 12.26 -5.67
C GLU A 291 15.66 12.81 -7.11
N LYS A 292 15.82 14.12 -7.28
CA LYS A 292 15.82 14.76 -8.61
C LYS A 292 16.95 14.22 -9.49
N GLU A 293 18.11 14.05 -8.89
CA GLU A 293 19.33 13.47 -9.48
C GLU A 293 20.10 12.74 -8.37
N PRO A 294 20.87 11.71 -8.65
CA PRO A 294 21.64 11.00 -7.65
C PRO A 294 22.48 11.95 -6.77
N GLY A 295 22.29 11.90 -5.45
CA GLY A 295 22.95 12.77 -4.48
C GLY A 295 22.34 14.15 -4.30
N SER A 296 21.26 14.49 -5.00
CA SER A 296 20.52 15.75 -4.82
C SER A 296 19.85 15.81 -3.45
N LYS A 297 19.87 16.99 -2.83
CA LYS A 297 19.03 17.29 -1.66
C LYS A 297 17.58 17.59 -2.03
N TRP A 298 17.27 17.73 -3.31
CA TRP A 298 15.91 17.96 -3.79
C TRP A 298 15.28 16.68 -4.30
N THR A 299 13.98 16.49 -4.00
CA THR A 299 13.19 15.44 -4.63
C THR A 299 12.91 15.77 -6.10
N ALA A 300 12.56 14.77 -6.89
CA ALA A 300 11.89 15.00 -8.16
C ALA A 300 10.62 15.83 -7.97
N PHE A 301 10.19 16.54 -9.03
CA PHE A 301 8.94 17.30 -9.00
C PHE A 301 7.74 16.35 -8.87
N HIS A 302 6.90 16.59 -7.86
CA HIS A 302 5.72 15.78 -7.63
C HIS A 302 4.46 16.52 -8.10
N ARG A 303 3.77 15.93 -9.09
CA ARG A 303 2.63 16.59 -9.75
C ARG A 303 1.47 16.90 -8.80
N ALA A 304 1.11 15.96 -7.92
CA ALA A 304 -0.01 16.14 -6.98
C ALA A 304 0.28 17.26 -5.95
N TYR A 305 1.54 17.47 -5.57
CA TYR A 305 1.94 18.55 -4.66
C TYR A 305 2.36 19.84 -5.39
N GLY A 306 2.50 19.83 -6.73
CA GLY A 306 2.89 20.99 -7.54
C GLY A 306 4.30 21.53 -7.25
N ARG A 307 5.19 20.74 -6.62
CA ARG A 307 6.51 21.18 -6.17
C ARG A 307 7.48 20.04 -5.93
N SER A 308 8.76 20.39 -5.78
CA SER A 308 9.81 19.55 -5.22
C SER A 308 10.03 19.89 -3.75
N PHE A 309 10.58 18.97 -2.98
CA PHE A 309 10.88 19.15 -1.56
C PHE A 309 12.38 19.08 -1.33
N TYR A 310 12.88 19.91 -0.40
CA TYR A 310 14.26 19.87 0.03
C TYR A 310 14.40 18.92 1.22
N ARG A 311 15.36 18.01 1.17
CA ARG A 311 15.66 17.05 2.23
C ARG A 311 16.90 17.50 2.99
N ILE A 312 16.77 17.75 4.27
CA ILE A 312 17.90 17.90 5.15
C ILE A 312 18.45 16.49 5.40
N LYS A 313 19.71 16.23 4.98
CA LYS A 313 20.38 15.01 5.42
C LYS A 313 20.68 15.19 6.91
N THR A 314 19.90 14.58 7.77
CA THR A 314 20.31 14.38 9.17
C THR A 314 21.44 13.38 9.12
N GLU A 315 22.61 13.73 9.63
CA GLU A 315 23.63 12.74 9.96
C GLU A 315 22.95 11.76 10.94
N GLU A 316 22.98 10.48 10.61
CA GLU A 316 22.53 9.45 11.54
C GLU A 316 23.36 9.57 12.81
N PRO A 317 22.73 9.56 14.00
CA PRO A 317 23.46 9.65 15.27
C PRO A 317 24.34 8.45 15.52
#